data_fc6729f889875c2b7595aa47bc1ad715
#
_entry.id   fc6729f889875c2b7595aa47bc1ad715
#
_cell.length_a   1.000
_cell.length_b   1.000
_cell.length_c   1.000
_cell.angle_alpha   90.00
_cell.angle_beta   90.00
_cell.angle_gamma   90.00
#
_symmetry.space_group_name_H-M   'P 1'
#
loop_
_entity.id
_entity.type
_entity.pdbx_description
1 polymer ?
#
loop_
_entity_poly.entity_id
_entity_poly.type
_entity_poly.pdbx_seq_one_letter_code
_entity_poly.pdbx_strand_id
1 'polypeptide(L)'
;MRFAKPIFQGVMTVAIFAVVVLVPVKLVPMVQQWIEDREAAGTKHAALVQAEKLAELASDQPDTLIVPEDVYKTLGMTLAQVQPAVAPEPLKLDGSLHLLANSIVHVRSRFFGDVVEVGPYEDPVAPVDGVDGTDSSAHESRSTRQLQFGDFVRKGQLLAVVWSKDLGEKKSELVDAISKLETDRNQLEQYLKTEVGVVPKKQIIDARRTVEADSIARDRARRTLVSWRLTEEEINAIEKEAEGVRRGRIHPEAEKSWARVEVRSVCDGTIVEKNLAVGDYIDNDDLDLFKIADLSRMDVVAHAYEEDVPALESLAPTQRDWTIHLKANPGLEPLRGRFDRIGNIIDPTQHTAIVMGWVDNSRGRLRVGQFITAQINLPTPDNEVSIPVSALIDQDGKSFVFVRSPTDPQRFTRRSVFPVRRRGDIISLRCKPRGHVSSDGSCAVELLNLGDWVVTTGGLQMAAELTNLQSQSATLAVQDTPPLPVAEQSHK
;
A
#
# COMPACT_ATOMS: atom_id res chain seq x y z
N MET A 1 72.29 44.54 22.57
CA MET A 1 71.39 43.94 21.61
C MET A 1 72.07 43.68 20.28
N ARG A 2 72.90 42.75 20.19
CA ARG A 2 73.55 42.26 18.94
C ARG A 2 74.06 40.86 19.22
N PHE A 3 73.33 39.80 18.84
CA PHE A 3 73.87 38.40 18.76
C PHE A 3 72.76 37.39 18.37
N ALA A 4 71.94 37.64 17.33
CA ALA A 4 71.01 36.65 16.87
C ALA A 4 70.91 36.47 15.32
N LYS A 5 71.84 37.13 14.54
CA LYS A 5 71.79 37.06 13.09
C LYS A 5 72.57 35.94 12.39
N PRO A 6 73.61 35.29 12.93
CA PRO A 6 74.34 34.27 12.16
C PRO A 6 73.69 32.88 12.20
N ILE A 7 72.87 32.53 13.20
CA ILE A 7 72.28 31.18 13.33
C ILE A 7 71.10 30.97 12.33
N PHE A 8 70.35 32.02 12.04
CA PHE A 8 69.22 31.94 11.12
C PHE A 8 69.62 31.85 9.65
N GLN A 9 70.76 32.38 9.24
CA GLN A 9 71.28 32.24 7.89
C GLN A 9 71.88 30.86 7.64
N GLY A 10 72.48 30.19 8.65
CA GLY A 10 73.02 28.83 8.53
C GLY A 10 71.94 27.79 8.37
N VAL A 11 70.83 27.93 9.11
CA VAL A 11 69.70 26.99 9.03
C VAL A 11 68.94 27.15 7.69
N MET A 12 68.84 28.36 7.15
CA MET A 12 68.16 28.60 5.88
C MET A 12 68.98 28.10 4.68
N THR A 13 70.32 28.18 4.71
CA THR A 13 71.20 27.63 3.66
C THR A 13 71.23 26.10 3.68
N VAL A 14 71.20 25.43 4.81
CA VAL A 14 71.13 23.98 4.95
C VAL A 14 69.74 23.47 4.48
N ALA A 15 68.66 24.21 4.80
CA ALA A 15 67.32 23.87 4.35
C ALA A 15 67.16 24.01 2.81
N ILE A 16 67.76 25.08 2.22
CA ILE A 16 67.72 25.25 0.76
C ILE A 16 68.61 24.21 0.06
N PHE A 17 69.73 23.83 0.63
CA PHE A 17 70.59 22.76 0.05
C PHE A 17 69.91 21.36 0.17
N ALA A 18 69.18 21.09 1.24
CA ALA A 18 68.40 19.87 1.38
C ALA A 18 67.23 19.82 0.37
N VAL A 19 66.57 20.96 0.09
CA VAL A 19 65.51 21.04 -0.91
C VAL A 19 66.04 20.94 -2.33
N VAL A 20 67.17 21.55 -2.63
CA VAL A 20 67.75 21.55 -3.97
C VAL A 20 68.44 20.24 -4.34
N VAL A 21 68.95 19.48 -3.36
CA VAL A 21 69.69 18.21 -3.61
C VAL A 21 68.81 16.96 -3.35
N LEU A 22 67.94 16.99 -2.31
CA LEU A 22 67.10 15.82 -1.96
C LEU A 22 65.80 15.72 -2.79
N VAL A 23 65.26 16.84 -3.29
CA VAL A 23 64.05 16.80 -4.14
C VAL A 23 64.33 16.19 -5.51
N PRO A 24 65.43 16.56 -6.23
CA PRO A 24 65.74 15.89 -7.49
C PRO A 24 66.15 14.44 -7.33
N VAL A 25 66.82 14.05 -6.22
CA VAL A 25 67.26 12.67 -5.98
C VAL A 25 66.07 11.70 -5.75
N LYS A 26 64.97 12.18 -5.22
CA LYS A 26 63.72 11.40 -5.12
C LYS A 26 62.81 11.52 -6.34
N LEU A 27 62.88 12.62 -7.07
CA LEU A 27 62.07 12.85 -8.25
C LEU A 27 62.61 12.10 -9.51
N VAL A 28 63.90 11.95 -9.61
CA VAL A 28 64.52 11.24 -10.76
C VAL A 28 64.04 9.79 -10.87
N PRO A 29 64.02 8.94 -9.83
CA PRO A 29 63.52 7.58 -10.00
C PRO A 29 62.01 7.55 -10.26
N MET A 30 61.24 8.48 -9.70
CA MET A 30 59.79 8.56 -9.91
C MET A 30 59.46 9.03 -11.35
N VAL A 31 60.22 9.94 -11.89
CA VAL A 31 60.10 10.36 -13.29
C VAL A 31 60.61 9.28 -14.25
N GLN A 32 61.67 8.56 -13.90
CA GLN A 32 62.12 7.41 -14.69
C GLN A 32 61.07 6.30 -14.69
N GLN A 33 60.49 5.99 -13.54
CA GLN A 33 59.44 4.99 -13.45
C GLN A 33 58.19 5.42 -14.23
N TRP A 34 57.83 6.71 -14.21
CA TRP A 34 56.73 7.25 -15.01
C TRP A 34 56.99 7.26 -16.51
N ILE A 35 58.26 7.47 -16.92
CA ILE A 35 58.70 7.36 -18.31
C ILE A 35 58.71 5.89 -18.78
N GLU A 36 59.24 4.98 -17.94
CA GLU A 36 59.23 3.53 -18.20
C GLU A 36 57.80 2.98 -18.27
N ASP A 37 56.89 3.40 -17.39
CA ASP A 37 55.46 3.03 -17.43
C ASP A 37 54.79 3.59 -18.69
N ARG A 38 55.18 4.78 -19.15
CA ARG A 38 54.65 5.40 -20.34
C ARG A 38 55.25 4.79 -21.63
N GLU A 39 56.51 4.42 -21.63
CA GLU A 39 57.15 3.67 -22.73
C GLU A 39 56.61 2.22 -22.76
N ALA A 40 56.39 1.57 -21.63
CA ALA A 40 55.74 0.27 -21.56
C ALA A 40 54.26 0.34 -22.01
N ALA A 41 53.54 1.42 -21.70
CA ALA A 41 52.19 1.67 -22.22
C ALA A 41 52.25 2.00 -23.74
N GLY A 42 53.22 2.78 -24.18
CA GLY A 42 53.45 3.09 -25.59
C GLY A 42 53.89 1.88 -26.42
N THR A 43 54.74 1.01 -25.88
CA THR A 43 55.13 -0.24 -26.54
C THR A 43 53.98 -1.27 -26.56
N LYS A 44 53.15 -1.31 -25.53
CA LYS A 44 51.88 -2.07 -25.59
C LYS A 44 50.93 -1.51 -26.64
N HIS A 45 50.85 -0.19 -26.77
CA HIS A 45 50.04 0.46 -27.80
C HIS A 45 50.60 0.29 -29.20
N ALA A 46 51.96 0.34 -29.37
CA ALA A 46 52.63 0.09 -30.62
C ALA A 46 52.58 -1.41 -31.01
N ALA A 47 52.67 -2.33 -30.06
CA ALA A 47 52.45 -3.76 -30.30
C ALA A 47 50.98 -4.06 -30.70
N LEU A 48 50.02 -3.28 -30.21
CA LEU A 48 48.63 -3.31 -30.64
C LEU A 48 48.42 -2.79 -32.07
N VAL A 49 49.27 -1.88 -32.56
CA VAL A 49 49.22 -1.31 -33.93
C VAL A 49 49.98 -2.17 -34.96
N GLN A 50 50.91 -3.03 -34.51
CA GLN A 50 51.67 -3.97 -35.38
C GLN A 50 51.10 -5.38 -35.44
N ALA A 51 49.98 -5.67 -34.78
CA ALA A 51 49.28 -6.93 -34.94
C ALA A 51 48.58 -6.93 -36.32
N GLU A 52 49.27 -7.43 -37.33
CA GLU A 52 48.68 -7.78 -38.61
C GLU A 52 47.39 -8.60 -38.37
N LYS A 53 46.24 -7.98 -38.75
CA LYS A 53 44.87 -8.54 -38.66
C LYS A 53 44.44 -8.95 -37.28
N LEU A 54 44.02 -7.96 -36.49
CA LEU A 54 43.39 -8.16 -35.18
C LEU A 54 42.11 -9.02 -35.23
N ALA A 55 41.37 -8.95 -36.31
CA ALA A 55 40.19 -9.77 -36.58
C ALA A 55 39.85 -9.78 -38.07
N GLU A 56 39.12 -10.79 -38.54
CA GLU A 56 38.59 -10.86 -39.89
C GLU A 56 37.05 -10.79 -39.85
N LEU A 57 36.45 -10.14 -40.85
CA LEU A 57 35.01 -10.13 -41.02
C LEU A 57 34.56 -11.49 -41.53
N ALA A 58 33.57 -12.11 -40.96
CA ALA A 58 33.01 -13.35 -41.45
C ALA A 58 32.32 -13.13 -42.80
N SER A 59 32.69 -13.92 -43.83
CA SER A 59 32.16 -13.77 -45.20
C SER A 59 30.64 -14.03 -45.29
N ASP A 60 30.06 -14.70 -44.31
CA ASP A 60 28.66 -15.11 -44.26
C ASP A 60 27.77 -14.17 -43.41
N GLN A 61 28.38 -13.33 -42.54
CA GLN A 61 27.63 -12.47 -41.63
C GLN A 61 28.36 -11.13 -41.41
N PRO A 62 27.76 -10.00 -41.83
CA PRO A 62 28.42 -8.67 -41.78
C PRO A 62 28.65 -8.14 -40.36
N ASP A 63 27.96 -8.69 -39.32
CA ASP A 63 28.08 -8.29 -37.92
C ASP A 63 28.89 -9.29 -37.08
N THR A 64 29.64 -10.19 -37.74
CA THR A 64 30.43 -11.23 -37.07
C THR A 64 31.92 -11.06 -37.33
N LEU A 65 32.69 -11.01 -36.26
CA LEU A 65 34.14 -10.99 -36.25
C LEU A 65 34.68 -12.40 -35.95
N ILE A 66 35.75 -12.77 -36.66
CA ILE A 66 36.56 -13.94 -36.35
C ILE A 66 37.81 -13.42 -35.66
N VAL A 67 37.98 -13.74 -34.37
CA VAL A 67 39.11 -13.32 -33.55
C VAL A 67 39.98 -14.52 -33.23
N PRO A 68 41.24 -14.59 -33.73
CA PRO A 68 42.16 -15.66 -33.40
C PRO A 68 42.43 -15.78 -31.89
N GLU A 69 42.72 -16.99 -31.42
CA GLU A 69 42.91 -17.24 -30.00
C GLU A 69 44.09 -16.47 -29.39
N ASP A 70 45.13 -16.22 -30.16
CA ASP A 70 46.30 -15.44 -29.73
C ASP A 70 45.96 -13.97 -29.50
N VAL A 71 45.09 -13.39 -30.34
CA VAL A 71 44.59 -12.02 -30.23
C VAL A 71 43.64 -11.93 -29.00
N TYR A 72 42.80 -12.91 -28.83
CA TYR A 72 41.91 -13.00 -27.68
C TYR A 72 42.68 -12.96 -26.36
N LYS A 73 43.78 -13.74 -26.23
CA LYS A 73 44.63 -13.76 -25.05
C LYS A 73 45.45 -12.48 -24.87
N THR A 74 45.98 -11.92 -25.96
CA THR A 74 46.76 -10.69 -25.94
C THR A 74 45.92 -9.47 -25.53
N LEU A 75 44.66 -9.38 -25.97
CA LEU A 75 43.75 -8.33 -25.60
C LEU A 75 43.21 -8.51 -24.17
N GLY A 76 43.49 -9.62 -23.48
CA GLY A 76 42.96 -9.90 -22.17
C GLY A 76 41.42 -9.96 -22.13
N MET A 77 40.83 -10.47 -23.22
CA MET A 77 39.38 -10.56 -23.34
C MET A 77 38.81 -11.51 -22.28
N THR A 78 37.79 -11.07 -21.62
CA THR A 78 37.03 -11.87 -20.65
C THR A 78 35.60 -12.06 -21.11
N LEU A 79 35.02 -13.19 -20.76
CA LEU A 79 33.65 -13.54 -21.10
C LEU A 79 32.86 -13.73 -19.83
N ALA A 80 31.57 -13.38 -19.87
CA ALA A 80 30.61 -13.72 -18.87
C ALA A 80 29.42 -14.46 -19.49
N GLN A 81 28.85 -15.35 -18.75
CA GLN A 81 27.66 -16.06 -19.17
C GLN A 81 26.39 -15.23 -18.92
N VAL A 82 25.48 -15.22 -19.87
CA VAL A 82 24.17 -14.59 -19.73
C VAL A 82 23.37 -15.35 -18.66
N GLN A 83 22.97 -14.64 -17.61
CA GLN A 83 22.26 -15.18 -16.47
C GLN A 83 20.76 -14.87 -16.56
N PRO A 84 19.91 -15.61 -15.81
CA PRO A 84 18.51 -15.25 -15.65
C PRO A 84 18.34 -13.81 -15.16
N ALA A 85 17.22 -13.19 -15.47
CA ALA A 85 16.91 -11.87 -14.97
C ALA A 85 16.97 -11.81 -13.44
N VAL A 86 17.57 -10.76 -12.93
CA VAL A 86 17.55 -10.48 -11.49
C VAL A 86 16.19 -9.87 -11.14
N ALA A 87 15.56 -10.37 -10.07
CA ALA A 87 14.31 -9.80 -9.58
C ALA A 87 14.44 -8.28 -9.39
N PRO A 88 13.45 -7.49 -9.77
CA PRO A 88 13.43 -6.06 -9.51
C PRO A 88 13.61 -5.77 -8.02
N GLU A 89 14.08 -4.58 -7.69
CA GLU A 89 14.02 -4.13 -6.30
C GLU A 89 12.56 -4.08 -5.85
N PRO A 90 12.28 -4.44 -4.60
CA PRO A 90 10.94 -4.32 -4.06
C PRO A 90 10.47 -2.86 -4.15
N LEU A 91 9.28 -2.69 -4.68
CA LEU A 91 8.65 -1.38 -4.76
C LEU A 91 8.26 -0.93 -3.35
N LYS A 92 8.64 0.29 -2.98
CA LYS A 92 8.35 0.88 -1.68
C LYS A 92 7.35 2.01 -1.83
N LEU A 93 6.17 1.82 -1.26
CA LEU A 93 5.08 2.79 -1.26
C LEU A 93 4.94 3.39 0.14
N ASP A 94 5.02 4.69 0.24
CA ASP A 94 4.72 5.39 1.48
C ASP A 94 3.21 5.55 1.65
N GLY A 95 2.74 5.44 2.88
CA GLY A 95 1.32 5.51 3.17
C GLY A 95 0.99 5.64 4.64
N SER A 96 -0.28 5.43 4.96
CA SER A 96 -0.81 5.50 6.32
C SER A 96 -1.90 4.46 6.56
N LEU A 97 -2.12 4.17 7.84
CA LEU A 97 -3.15 3.24 8.31
C LEU A 97 -4.45 3.99 8.57
N HIS A 98 -5.53 3.43 8.08
CA HIS A 98 -6.89 3.97 8.25
C HIS A 98 -7.81 2.92 8.85
N LEU A 99 -8.95 3.37 9.37
CA LEU A 99 -10.07 2.46 9.69
C LEU A 99 -10.73 2.01 8.39
N LEU A 100 -11.13 0.76 8.33
CA LEU A 100 -12.03 0.32 7.27
C LEU A 100 -13.33 1.14 7.36
N ALA A 101 -13.69 1.83 6.29
CA ALA A 101 -14.90 2.65 6.26
C ALA A 101 -16.16 1.86 6.64
N ASN A 102 -16.21 0.58 6.29
CA ASN A 102 -17.34 -0.30 6.57
C ASN A 102 -17.29 -0.95 7.97
N SER A 103 -16.20 -0.80 8.73
CA SER A 103 -16.06 -1.35 10.09
C SER A 103 -16.44 -0.34 11.17
N ILE A 104 -16.74 0.89 10.81
CA ILE A 104 -17.17 1.93 11.74
C ILE A 104 -18.68 1.88 11.87
N VAL A 105 -19.15 1.67 13.09
CA VAL A 105 -20.56 1.71 13.44
C VAL A 105 -20.84 2.96 14.25
N HIS A 106 -21.76 3.77 13.73
CA HIS A 106 -22.23 4.99 14.38
C HIS A 106 -23.37 4.65 15.31
N VAL A 107 -23.18 4.88 16.59
CA VAL A 107 -24.23 4.67 17.61
C VAL A 107 -24.82 6.01 17.98
N ARG A 108 -26.08 6.20 17.65
CA ARG A 108 -26.86 7.42 17.88
C ARG A 108 -28.02 7.15 18.82
N SER A 109 -28.50 8.15 19.52
CA SER A 109 -29.77 8.06 20.20
C SER A 109 -30.93 8.18 19.21
N ARG A 110 -31.97 7.40 19.42
CA ARG A 110 -33.22 7.52 18.67
C ARG A 110 -34.15 8.61 19.23
N PHE A 111 -33.83 9.09 20.44
CA PHE A 111 -34.66 10.04 21.18
C PHE A 111 -33.78 11.14 21.75
N PHE A 112 -34.34 12.35 21.80
CA PHE A 112 -33.75 13.48 22.50
C PHE A 112 -33.91 13.30 24.01
N GLY A 113 -33.00 13.90 24.78
CA GLY A 113 -33.09 13.83 26.23
C GLY A 113 -31.74 13.95 26.93
N ASP A 114 -31.77 13.86 28.24
CA ASP A 114 -30.62 13.95 29.13
C ASP A 114 -29.89 12.62 29.25
N VAL A 115 -28.56 12.63 29.16
CA VAL A 115 -27.73 11.45 29.44
C VAL A 115 -27.66 11.28 30.96
N VAL A 116 -28.30 10.26 31.47
CA VAL A 116 -28.33 10.01 32.93
C VAL A 116 -27.26 9.04 33.40
N GLU A 117 -26.81 8.15 32.50
CA GLU A 117 -25.83 7.13 32.84
C GLU A 117 -24.99 6.77 31.62
N VAL A 118 -23.68 6.54 31.83
CA VAL A 118 -22.78 5.91 30.87
C VAL A 118 -22.54 4.48 31.31
N GLY A 119 -22.63 3.54 30.38
CA GLY A 119 -22.54 2.12 30.66
C GLY A 119 -21.28 1.72 31.44
N PRO A 120 -21.37 0.66 32.24
CA PRO A 120 -20.24 0.16 32.99
C PRO A 120 -19.23 -0.59 32.08
N TYR A 121 -17.97 -0.48 32.41
CA TYR A 121 -16.89 -1.28 31.88
C TYR A 121 -16.24 -2.08 33.00
N GLU A 122 -16.10 -3.37 32.79
CA GLU A 122 -15.36 -4.25 33.69
C GLU A 122 -13.96 -4.41 33.12
N ASP A 123 -12.94 -3.87 33.80
CA ASP A 123 -11.56 -4.04 33.39
C ASP A 123 -11.20 -5.54 33.37
N PRO A 124 -10.64 -6.06 32.27
CA PRO A 124 -10.14 -7.42 32.25
C PRO A 124 -9.04 -7.55 33.31
N VAL A 125 -9.23 -8.48 34.25
CA VAL A 125 -8.21 -8.78 35.27
C VAL A 125 -6.92 -9.11 34.55
N ALA A 126 -5.88 -8.28 34.72
CA ALA A 126 -4.54 -8.63 34.24
C ALA A 126 -4.15 -9.97 34.93
N PRO A 127 -3.66 -10.97 34.19
CA PRO A 127 -3.13 -12.17 34.80
C PRO A 127 -1.98 -11.75 35.72
N VAL A 128 -2.17 -11.89 37.01
CA VAL A 128 -1.10 -11.68 38.00
C VAL A 128 -0.18 -12.89 37.90
N ASP A 129 0.91 -12.74 37.15
CA ASP A 129 1.99 -13.73 37.14
C ASP A 129 2.58 -13.85 38.54
N GLY A 130 2.33 -14.97 39.17
CA GLY A 130 3.15 -15.52 40.26
C GLY A 130 2.87 -14.99 41.66
N VAL A 131 1.80 -15.49 42.33
CA VAL A 131 1.86 -15.75 43.77
C VAL A 131 1.18 -17.08 44.02
N ASP A 132 1.98 -18.14 44.30
CA ASP A 132 1.54 -19.33 44.99
C ASP A 132 1.08 -18.93 46.40
N GLY A 133 -0.19 -19.10 46.72
CA GLY A 133 -0.67 -18.83 48.06
C GLY A 133 -2.17 -19.04 48.19
N THR A 134 -2.54 -20.25 48.57
CA THR A 134 -3.85 -20.67 49.13
C THR A 134 -4.49 -19.61 50.01
N ASP A 135 -5.47 -18.88 49.47
CA ASP A 135 -6.60 -18.33 50.22
C ASP A 135 -7.78 -18.06 49.30
N SER A 136 -8.82 -18.93 49.39
CA SER A 136 -9.98 -18.96 48.50
C SER A 136 -11.10 -17.97 48.95
N SER A 137 -10.76 -16.77 49.41
CA SER A 137 -11.76 -15.76 49.82
C SER A 137 -11.42 -14.33 49.36
N ALA A 138 -10.54 -14.12 48.39
CA ALA A 138 -10.44 -12.83 47.77
C ALA A 138 -11.61 -12.68 46.78
N HIS A 139 -12.67 -12.00 47.21
CA HIS A 139 -13.59 -11.33 46.28
C HIS A 139 -12.75 -10.41 45.41
N GLU A 140 -12.41 -10.85 44.20
CA GLU A 140 -11.81 -10.02 43.14
C GLU A 140 -12.73 -8.80 42.98
N SER A 141 -12.31 -7.68 43.55
CA SER A 141 -12.94 -6.39 43.33
C SER A 141 -12.69 -6.01 41.88
N ARG A 142 -13.56 -6.48 40.96
CA ARG A 142 -13.59 -5.97 39.60
C ARG A 142 -13.87 -4.48 39.72
N SER A 143 -12.90 -3.66 39.33
CA SER A 143 -13.13 -2.24 39.29
C SER A 143 -14.06 -1.94 38.13
N THR A 144 -15.29 -1.60 38.46
CA THR A 144 -16.27 -1.17 37.48
C THR A 144 -16.15 0.32 37.29
N ARG A 145 -15.85 0.75 36.08
CA ARG A 145 -15.79 2.16 35.69
C ARG A 145 -16.72 2.45 34.53
N GLN A 146 -16.91 3.71 34.20
CA GLN A 146 -17.64 4.10 33.00
C GLN A 146 -16.84 3.80 31.74
N LEU A 147 -17.54 3.45 30.66
CA LEU A 147 -16.99 3.28 29.34
C LEU A 147 -16.23 4.52 28.88
N GLN A 148 -15.05 4.30 28.31
CA GLN A 148 -14.15 5.33 27.81
C GLN A 148 -13.69 5.01 26.40
N PHE A 149 -13.02 5.98 25.77
CA PHE A 149 -12.30 5.78 24.52
C PHE A 149 -11.26 4.64 24.66
N GLY A 150 -11.23 3.74 23.69
CA GLY A 150 -10.32 2.60 23.68
C GLY A 150 -10.88 1.32 24.32
N ASP A 151 -12.04 1.37 25.00
CA ASP A 151 -12.65 0.20 25.59
C ASP A 151 -13.27 -0.72 24.52
N PHE A 152 -13.11 -2.01 24.72
CA PHE A 152 -13.77 -3.02 23.89
C PHE A 152 -15.17 -3.29 24.41
N VAL A 153 -16.15 -3.25 23.52
CA VAL A 153 -17.56 -3.50 23.85
C VAL A 153 -18.11 -4.66 23.03
N ARG A 154 -19.04 -5.38 23.63
CA ARG A 154 -19.73 -6.50 22.98
C ARG A 154 -21.09 -6.08 22.45
N LYS A 155 -21.57 -6.77 21.44
CA LYS A 155 -22.93 -6.59 20.92
C LYS A 155 -23.96 -6.76 22.04
N GLY A 156 -24.88 -5.80 22.12
CA GLY A 156 -25.92 -5.77 23.18
C GLY A 156 -25.46 -5.15 24.49
N GLN A 157 -24.20 -4.84 24.70
CA GLN A 157 -23.70 -4.17 25.89
C GLN A 157 -24.30 -2.77 26.03
N LEU A 158 -24.70 -2.39 27.25
CA LEU A 158 -25.19 -1.06 27.56
C LEU A 158 -24.08 -0.03 27.41
N LEU A 159 -24.31 0.99 26.55
CA LEU A 159 -23.37 2.07 26.31
C LEU A 159 -23.74 3.35 27.05
N ALA A 160 -25.04 3.69 27.05
CA ALA A 160 -25.54 4.86 27.73
C ALA A 160 -27.06 4.69 28.02
N VAL A 161 -27.53 5.49 28.94
CA VAL A 161 -28.95 5.66 29.23
C VAL A 161 -29.32 7.12 29.02
N VAL A 162 -30.34 7.33 28.19
CA VAL A 162 -30.91 8.64 27.90
C VAL A 162 -32.29 8.74 28.50
N TRP A 163 -32.57 9.82 29.19
CA TRP A 163 -33.87 10.14 29.72
C TRP A 163 -34.64 11.00 28.72
N SER A 164 -35.62 10.41 28.03
CA SER A 164 -36.38 11.10 26.99
C SER A 164 -37.78 11.43 27.45
N LYS A 165 -38.07 12.70 27.66
CA LYS A 165 -39.39 13.20 28.01
C LYS A 165 -40.43 12.85 26.93
N ASP A 166 -40.04 13.03 25.66
CA ASP A 166 -40.94 12.79 24.52
C ASP A 166 -41.37 11.32 24.46
N LEU A 167 -40.44 10.38 24.69
CA LEU A 167 -40.80 8.96 24.78
C LEU A 167 -41.75 8.69 25.94
N GLY A 168 -41.50 9.30 27.11
CA GLY A 168 -42.36 9.18 28.28
C GLY A 168 -43.78 9.67 27.98
N GLU A 169 -43.95 10.80 27.33
CA GLU A 169 -45.23 11.36 26.91
C GLU A 169 -45.98 10.42 25.95
N LYS A 170 -45.28 9.86 24.93
CA LYS A 170 -45.91 8.95 23.95
C LYS A 170 -46.28 7.60 24.55
N LYS A 171 -45.50 7.10 25.52
CA LYS A 171 -45.91 5.91 26.31
C LYS A 171 -47.16 6.19 27.12
N SER A 172 -47.24 7.36 27.77
CA SER A 172 -48.41 7.77 28.53
C SER A 172 -49.66 7.94 27.66
N GLU A 173 -49.52 8.52 26.47
CA GLU A 173 -50.62 8.61 25.49
C GLU A 173 -51.19 7.22 25.14
N LEU A 174 -50.38 6.19 25.00
CA LEU A 174 -50.84 4.82 24.74
C LEU A 174 -51.58 4.25 25.95
N VAL A 175 -51.02 4.44 27.16
CA VAL A 175 -51.65 3.98 28.40
C VAL A 175 -53.02 4.63 28.61
N ASP A 176 -53.13 5.94 28.38
CA ASP A 176 -54.38 6.68 28.50
C ASP A 176 -55.42 6.21 27.48
N ALA A 177 -55.00 5.98 26.23
CA ALA A 177 -55.87 5.49 25.15
C ALA A 177 -56.37 4.06 25.46
N ILE A 178 -55.55 3.18 26.02
CA ILE A 178 -55.95 1.84 26.43
C ILE A 178 -56.93 1.91 27.60
N SER A 179 -56.61 2.70 28.61
CA SER A 179 -57.46 2.84 29.83
C SER A 179 -58.84 3.39 29.50
N LYS A 180 -58.89 4.37 28.59
CA LYS A 180 -60.15 4.95 28.12
C LYS A 180 -60.97 3.97 27.30
N LEU A 181 -60.36 3.30 26.33
CA LEU A 181 -61.00 2.26 25.52
C LEU A 181 -61.65 1.17 26.39
N GLU A 182 -60.91 0.70 27.37
CA GLU A 182 -61.45 -0.33 28.25
C GLU A 182 -62.56 0.16 29.15
N THR A 183 -62.52 1.39 29.66
CA THR A 183 -63.59 2.01 30.46
C THR A 183 -64.89 2.10 29.64
N ASP A 184 -64.74 2.64 28.40
CA ASP A 184 -65.93 2.82 27.54
C ASP A 184 -66.47 1.48 27.00
N ARG A 185 -65.56 0.49 26.79
CA ARG A 185 -65.98 -0.87 26.48
C ARG A 185 -66.77 -1.55 27.61
N ASN A 186 -66.29 -1.41 28.81
CA ASN A 186 -67.00 -1.92 29.98
C ASN A 186 -68.37 -1.24 30.14
N GLN A 187 -68.47 0.06 29.92
CA GLN A 187 -69.72 0.80 29.94
C GLN A 187 -70.69 0.30 28.86
N LEU A 188 -70.19 0.11 27.61
CA LEU A 188 -71.03 -0.47 26.56
C LEU A 188 -71.48 -1.87 26.88
N GLU A 189 -70.62 -2.71 27.44
CA GLU A 189 -70.99 -4.07 27.89
C GLU A 189 -72.07 -4.06 28.98
N GLN A 190 -71.98 -3.14 29.94
CA GLN A 190 -73.00 -2.95 30.95
C GLN A 190 -74.32 -2.55 30.30
N TYR A 191 -74.37 -1.63 29.35
CA TYR A 191 -75.58 -1.24 28.62
C TYR A 191 -76.19 -2.41 27.85
N LEU A 192 -75.36 -3.30 27.27
CA LEU A 192 -75.80 -4.46 26.52
C LEU A 192 -76.33 -5.60 27.42
N LYS A 193 -75.84 -5.70 28.65
CA LYS A 193 -76.32 -6.69 29.67
C LYS A 193 -77.57 -6.27 30.38
N THR A 194 -77.95 -4.98 30.31
CA THR A 194 -79.15 -4.46 30.93
C THR A 194 -80.42 -4.91 30.18
N GLU A 195 -81.53 -5.14 30.87
CA GLU A 195 -82.81 -5.61 30.30
C GLU A 195 -83.28 -4.72 29.13
N VAL A 196 -83.88 -5.40 28.12
CA VAL A 196 -84.35 -4.73 26.88
C VAL A 196 -85.34 -3.65 27.20
N GLY A 197 -85.04 -2.38 26.77
CA GLY A 197 -85.91 -1.24 26.97
C GLY A 197 -85.56 -0.31 28.15
N VAL A 198 -84.64 -0.69 29.03
CA VAL A 198 -84.18 0.17 30.13
C VAL A 198 -83.18 1.24 29.64
N VAL A 199 -82.28 0.85 28.73
CA VAL A 199 -81.28 1.79 28.11
C VAL A 199 -81.81 2.28 26.75
N PRO A 200 -81.87 3.58 26.48
CA PRO A 200 -82.26 4.11 25.18
C PRO A 200 -81.34 3.65 24.07
N LYS A 201 -81.87 3.22 22.92
CA LYS A 201 -81.08 2.78 21.75
C LYS A 201 -80.04 3.79 21.31
N LYS A 202 -80.32 5.07 21.46
CA LYS A 202 -79.37 6.14 21.14
C LYS A 202 -78.10 6.07 22.01
N GLN A 203 -78.27 5.83 23.32
CA GLN A 203 -77.11 5.70 24.25
C GLN A 203 -76.22 4.51 23.87
N ILE A 204 -76.78 3.38 23.46
CA ILE A 204 -76.09 2.21 23.04
C ILE A 204 -75.29 2.51 21.72
N ILE A 205 -75.93 3.23 20.78
CA ILE A 205 -75.25 3.62 19.52
C ILE A 205 -74.17 4.60 19.82
N ASP A 206 -74.35 5.58 20.68
CA ASP A 206 -73.37 6.56 21.05
C ASP A 206 -72.17 5.91 21.78
N ALA A 207 -72.46 5.01 22.75
CA ALA A 207 -71.37 4.23 23.41
C ALA A 207 -70.57 3.37 22.43
N ARG A 208 -71.25 2.75 21.44
CA ARG A 208 -70.56 1.96 20.44
C ARG A 208 -69.60 2.83 19.57
N ARG A 209 -70.06 4.03 19.17
CA ARG A 209 -69.23 5.00 18.43
C ARG A 209 -68.02 5.47 19.27
N THR A 210 -68.21 5.69 20.58
CA THR A 210 -67.14 6.08 21.47
C THR A 210 -66.11 4.97 21.57
N VAL A 211 -66.51 3.71 21.76
CA VAL A 211 -65.58 2.56 21.78
C VAL A 211 -64.82 2.42 20.45
N GLU A 212 -65.47 2.64 19.31
CA GLU A 212 -64.83 2.64 18.00
C GLU A 212 -63.81 3.77 17.87
N ALA A 213 -64.14 4.98 18.29
CA ALA A 213 -63.23 6.14 18.28
C ALA A 213 -62.02 5.90 19.19
N ASP A 214 -62.21 5.34 20.38
CA ASP A 214 -61.13 5.04 21.31
C ASP A 214 -60.25 3.88 20.82
N SER A 215 -60.81 2.90 20.11
CA SER A 215 -60.04 1.87 19.44
C SER A 215 -59.12 2.46 18.39
N ILE A 216 -59.61 3.41 17.60
CA ILE A 216 -58.79 4.12 16.61
C ILE A 216 -57.68 4.95 17.29
N ALA A 217 -58.01 5.61 18.42
CA ALA A 217 -57.03 6.39 19.18
C ALA A 217 -55.90 5.52 19.75
N ARG A 218 -56.24 4.35 20.33
CA ARG A 218 -55.29 3.36 20.81
C ARG A 218 -54.38 2.87 19.68
N ASP A 219 -54.96 2.50 18.54
CA ASP A 219 -54.19 2.01 17.37
C ASP A 219 -53.29 3.09 16.79
N ARG A 220 -53.72 4.36 16.85
CA ARG A 220 -52.89 5.49 16.46
C ARG A 220 -51.69 5.67 17.39
N ALA A 221 -51.91 5.68 18.71
CA ALA A 221 -50.82 5.78 19.68
C ALA A 221 -49.81 4.64 19.54
N ARG A 222 -50.31 3.39 19.37
CA ARG A 222 -49.47 2.23 19.13
C ARG A 222 -48.63 2.38 17.85
N ARG A 223 -49.22 2.79 16.73
CA ARG A 223 -48.52 3.04 15.46
C ARG A 223 -47.45 4.14 15.59
N THR A 224 -47.68 5.14 16.41
CA THR A 224 -46.67 6.18 16.67
C THR A 224 -45.44 5.55 17.34
N LEU A 225 -45.58 4.70 18.34
CA LEU A 225 -44.46 4.01 18.97
C LEU A 225 -43.75 3.03 18.05
N VAL A 226 -44.51 2.33 17.18
CA VAL A 226 -43.89 1.48 16.13
C VAL A 226 -43.09 2.31 15.16
N SER A 227 -43.59 3.48 14.72
CA SER A 227 -42.86 4.39 13.84
C SER A 227 -41.54 4.92 14.46
N TRP A 228 -41.50 5.01 15.78
CA TRP A 228 -40.33 5.34 16.57
C TRP A 228 -39.40 4.13 16.80
N ARG A 229 -39.68 2.99 16.13
CA ARG A 229 -38.89 1.75 16.21
C ARG A 229 -38.81 1.11 17.58
N LEU A 230 -39.85 1.26 18.43
CA LEU A 230 -39.98 0.43 19.60
C LEU A 230 -40.25 -1.01 19.15
N THR A 231 -39.66 -1.95 19.86
CA THR A 231 -39.90 -3.38 19.64
C THR A 231 -41.30 -3.80 20.13
N GLU A 232 -41.84 -4.86 19.57
CA GLU A 232 -43.12 -5.42 20.05
C GLU A 232 -43.07 -5.79 21.53
N GLU A 233 -41.88 -6.21 22.02
CA GLU A 233 -41.68 -6.54 23.43
C GLU A 233 -41.82 -5.31 24.33
N GLU A 234 -41.24 -4.17 23.92
CA GLU A 234 -41.35 -2.90 24.63
C GLU A 234 -42.78 -2.38 24.60
N ILE A 235 -43.50 -2.50 23.49
CA ILE A 235 -44.90 -2.09 23.37
C ILE A 235 -45.79 -2.96 24.24
N ASN A 236 -45.59 -4.28 24.22
CA ASN A 236 -46.34 -5.21 25.08
C ASN A 236 -46.10 -4.95 26.57
N ALA A 237 -44.89 -4.52 26.95
CA ALA A 237 -44.62 -4.12 28.33
C ALA A 237 -45.42 -2.88 28.73
N ILE A 238 -45.56 -1.90 27.83
CA ILE A 238 -46.40 -0.71 28.08
C ILE A 238 -47.88 -1.09 28.19
N GLU A 239 -48.37 -2.00 27.34
CA GLU A 239 -49.74 -2.48 27.39
C GLU A 239 -50.05 -3.23 28.72
N LYS A 240 -49.10 -4.04 29.21
CA LYS A 240 -49.21 -4.69 30.51
C LYS A 240 -49.22 -3.70 31.69
N GLU A 241 -48.40 -2.66 31.59
CA GLU A 241 -48.36 -1.59 32.60
C GLU A 241 -49.71 -0.85 32.65
N ALA A 242 -50.31 -0.56 31.49
CA ALA A 242 -51.68 -0.01 31.42
C ALA A 242 -52.71 -0.85 32.16
N GLU A 243 -52.63 -2.17 32.06
CA GLU A 243 -53.48 -3.08 32.85
C GLU A 243 -53.18 -3.03 34.35
N GLY A 244 -51.88 -2.86 34.71
CA GLY A 244 -51.44 -2.71 36.11
C GLY A 244 -52.00 -1.44 36.76
N VAL A 245 -51.84 -0.30 36.10
CA VAL A 245 -52.32 1.02 36.53
C VAL A 245 -53.84 0.98 36.80
N ARG A 246 -54.60 0.38 35.91
CA ARG A 246 -56.05 0.20 36.07
C ARG A 246 -56.40 -0.61 37.28
N ARG A 247 -55.64 -1.62 37.67
CA ARG A 247 -55.85 -2.44 38.86
C ARG A 247 -55.34 -1.79 40.15
N GLY A 248 -54.90 -0.53 40.08
CA GLY A 248 -54.36 0.20 41.22
C GLY A 248 -52.97 -0.30 41.64
N ARG A 249 -52.31 -1.07 40.80
CA ARG A 249 -50.92 -1.56 41.01
C ARG A 249 -49.97 -0.64 40.29
N ILE A 250 -49.44 0.33 40.97
CA ILE A 250 -48.35 1.14 40.48
C ILE A 250 -47.05 0.40 40.80
N HIS A 251 -46.28 0.05 39.77
CA HIS A 251 -44.94 -0.53 39.95
C HIS A 251 -43.93 0.60 40.02
N PRO A 252 -43.34 0.90 41.20
CA PRO A 252 -42.37 2.03 41.34
C PRO A 252 -41.16 1.91 40.41
N GLU A 253 -40.76 0.71 40.05
CA GLU A 253 -39.65 0.46 39.12
C GLU A 253 -40.02 0.82 37.66
N ALA A 254 -41.29 0.58 37.27
CA ALA A 254 -41.79 0.97 35.96
C ALA A 254 -41.78 2.50 35.77
N GLU A 255 -42.15 3.24 36.84
CA GLU A 255 -42.15 4.70 36.84
C GLU A 255 -40.72 5.25 36.67
N LYS A 256 -39.72 4.66 37.33
CA LYS A 256 -38.31 5.04 37.19
C LYS A 256 -37.73 4.72 35.81
N SER A 257 -38.29 3.77 35.11
CA SER A 257 -37.82 3.37 33.77
C SER A 257 -38.65 3.95 32.61
N TRP A 258 -39.71 4.73 32.94
CA TRP A 258 -40.71 5.13 31.96
C TRP A 258 -40.17 5.92 30.77
N ALA A 259 -39.31 6.88 31.04
CA ALA A 259 -38.64 7.71 30.02
C ALA A 259 -37.23 7.23 29.71
N ARG A 260 -36.81 6.10 30.26
CA ARG A 260 -35.45 5.55 30.08
C ARG A 260 -35.31 4.90 28.72
N VAL A 261 -34.29 5.31 27.99
CA VAL A 261 -33.87 4.76 26.68
C VAL A 261 -32.47 4.18 26.83
N GLU A 262 -32.35 2.88 26.64
CA GLU A 262 -31.07 2.21 26.67
C GLU A 262 -30.42 2.25 25.27
N VAL A 263 -29.24 2.85 25.18
CA VAL A 263 -28.40 2.82 24.00
C VAL A 263 -27.44 1.66 24.14
N ARG A 264 -27.57 0.65 23.28
CA ARG A 264 -26.78 -0.58 23.32
C ARG A 264 -25.91 -0.72 22.08
N SER A 265 -24.74 -1.37 22.23
CA SER A 265 -23.90 -1.67 21.10
C SER A 265 -24.58 -2.63 20.13
N VAL A 266 -24.49 -2.32 18.83
CA VAL A 266 -25.03 -3.16 17.74
C VAL A 266 -24.02 -4.18 17.22
N CYS A 267 -22.74 -4.03 17.58
CA CYS A 267 -21.64 -4.90 17.16
C CYS A 267 -20.60 -5.06 18.26
N ASP A 268 -19.72 -6.04 18.09
CA ASP A 268 -18.49 -6.14 18.86
C ASP A 268 -17.46 -5.17 18.27
N GLY A 269 -16.64 -4.52 19.11
CA GLY A 269 -15.60 -3.61 18.65
C GLY A 269 -15.05 -2.70 19.73
N THR A 270 -14.14 -1.83 19.36
CA THR A 270 -13.50 -0.85 20.25
C THR A 270 -14.12 0.53 20.05
N ILE A 271 -14.36 1.24 21.15
CA ILE A 271 -14.84 2.63 21.11
C ILE A 271 -13.72 3.52 20.58
N VAL A 272 -13.89 4.04 19.35
CA VAL A 272 -12.93 4.93 18.70
C VAL A 272 -13.31 6.41 18.86
N GLU A 273 -14.53 6.69 19.30
CA GLU A 273 -14.99 8.05 19.60
C GLU A 273 -16.13 7.98 20.60
N LYS A 274 -16.12 8.88 21.57
CA LYS A 274 -17.17 9.05 22.58
C LYS A 274 -17.47 10.53 22.73
N ASN A 275 -18.71 10.93 22.38
CA ASN A 275 -19.15 12.33 22.33
C ASN A 275 -20.30 12.61 23.32
N LEU A 276 -20.21 12.01 24.49
CA LEU A 276 -21.21 12.25 25.52
C LEU A 276 -20.61 12.14 26.92
N ALA A 277 -21.21 12.87 27.86
CA ALA A 277 -20.97 12.78 29.29
C ALA A 277 -22.29 12.72 30.03
N VAL A 278 -22.28 12.25 31.29
CA VAL A 278 -23.47 12.29 32.16
C VAL A 278 -23.86 13.75 32.38
N GLY A 279 -25.14 14.07 32.14
CA GLY A 279 -25.70 15.41 32.23
C GLY A 279 -25.77 16.17 30.90
N ASP A 280 -25.18 15.64 29.81
CA ASP A 280 -25.35 16.23 28.50
C ASP A 280 -26.78 16.04 27.99
N TYR A 281 -27.31 17.06 27.28
CA TYR A 281 -28.58 16.98 26.59
C TYR A 281 -28.38 16.68 25.11
N ILE A 282 -29.01 15.62 24.64
CA ILE A 282 -28.97 15.23 23.23
C ILE A 282 -30.13 15.94 22.52
N ASP A 283 -29.81 16.86 21.64
CA ASP A 283 -30.76 17.66 20.87
C ASP A 283 -30.69 17.48 19.37
N ASN A 284 -29.79 16.61 18.91
CA ASN A 284 -29.52 16.40 17.51
C ASN A 284 -29.51 14.90 17.14
N ASP A 285 -30.26 14.53 16.12
CA ASP A 285 -30.32 13.17 15.56
C ASP A 285 -29.00 12.74 14.89
N ASP A 286 -28.22 13.70 14.41
CA ASP A 286 -26.97 13.44 13.68
C ASP A 286 -25.77 13.27 14.62
N LEU A 287 -25.93 13.49 15.93
CA LEU A 287 -24.86 13.33 16.89
C LEU A 287 -24.51 11.85 17.11
N ASP A 288 -23.31 11.47 16.71
CA ASP A 288 -22.75 10.17 17.03
C ASP A 288 -22.35 10.14 18.53
N LEU A 289 -23.11 9.43 19.35
CA LEU A 289 -22.78 9.28 20.77
C LEU A 289 -21.51 8.46 20.96
N PHE A 290 -21.41 7.38 20.18
CA PHE A 290 -20.22 6.53 20.11
C PHE A 290 -19.96 6.17 18.66
N LYS A 291 -18.68 6.03 18.32
CA LYS A 291 -18.21 5.31 17.14
C LYS A 291 -17.48 4.06 17.61
N ILE A 292 -17.93 2.92 17.14
CA ILE A 292 -17.36 1.62 17.47
C ILE A 292 -16.77 1.04 16.20
N ALA A 293 -15.52 0.57 16.27
CA ALA A 293 -14.83 0.01 15.11
C ALA A 293 -14.19 -1.34 15.45
N ASP A 294 -14.21 -2.24 14.47
CA ASP A 294 -13.39 -3.44 14.51
C ASP A 294 -11.95 -3.06 14.10
N LEU A 295 -11.03 -3.18 15.06
CA LEU A 295 -9.61 -2.86 14.86
C LEU A 295 -8.77 -4.09 14.53
N SER A 296 -9.36 -5.26 14.31
CA SER A 296 -8.64 -6.50 13.99
C SER A 296 -7.94 -6.44 12.63
N ARG A 297 -8.43 -5.57 11.74
CA ARG A 297 -7.84 -5.24 10.44
C ARG A 297 -7.79 -3.73 10.26
N MET A 298 -6.73 -3.27 9.60
CA MET A 298 -6.55 -1.87 9.23
C MET A 298 -6.49 -1.74 7.72
N ASP A 299 -7.13 -0.69 7.20
CA ASP A 299 -6.92 -0.27 5.83
C ASP A 299 -5.56 0.40 5.69
N VAL A 300 -4.87 0.07 4.62
CA VAL A 300 -3.63 0.70 4.20
C VAL A 300 -3.93 1.54 2.98
N VAL A 301 -3.63 2.82 3.07
CA VAL A 301 -3.67 3.75 1.95
C VAL A 301 -2.23 4.14 1.65
N ALA A 302 -1.70 3.65 0.53
CA ALA A 302 -0.34 3.91 0.09
C ALA A 302 -0.36 4.67 -1.24
N HIS A 303 0.74 5.36 -1.56
CA HIS A 303 0.88 6.18 -2.75
C HIS A 303 1.94 5.57 -3.66
N ALA A 304 1.55 5.20 -4.88
CA ALA A 304 2.44 4.70 -5.93
C ALA A 304 2.70 5.82 -6.93
N TYR A 305 3.95 6.02 -7.36
CA TYR A 305 4.24 6.94 -8.46
C TYR A 305 3.61 6.46 -9.76
N GLU A 306 3.25 7.39 -10.63
CA GLU A 306 2.60 7.10 -11.93
C GLU A 306 3.37 6.09 -12.76
N GLU A 307 4.71 6.15 -12.72
CA GLU A 307 5.60 5.23 -13.41
C GLU A 307 5.53 3.78 -12.92
N ASP A 308 5.14 3.57 -11.65
CA ASP A 308 5.05 2.26 -11.00
C ASP A 308 3.68 1.61 -11.17
N VAL A 309 2.65 2.38 -11.49
CA VAL A 309 1.26 1.90 -11.62
C VAL A 309 1.14 0.75 -12.63
N PRO A 310 1.73 0.81 -13.85
CA PRO A 310 1.64 -0.30 -14.80
C PRO A 310 2.24 -1.61 -14.28
N ALA A 311 3.30 -1.52 -13.47
CA ALA A 311 3.91 -2.69 -12.85
C ALA A 311 2.98 -3.32 -11.80
N LEU A 312 2.31 -2.51 -11.00
CA LEU A 312 1.33 -2.96 -10.00
C LEU A 312 0.08 -3.57 -10.65
N GLU A 313 -0.43 -2.97 -11.73
CA GLU A 313 -1.58 -3.47 -12.48
C GLU A 313 -1.32 -4.82 -13.14
N SER A 314 -0.08 -5.05 -13.58
CA SER A 314 0.34 -6.31 -14.20
C SER A 314 0.37 -7.50 -13.23
N LEU A 315 0.32 -7.23 -11.90
CA LEU A 315 0.35 -8.27 -10.88
C LEU A 315 -0.95 -9.09 -10.86
N ALA A 316 -0.82 -10.40 -10.96
CA ALA A 316 -1.95 -11.29 -10.75
C ALA A 316 -2.53 -11.12 -9.34
N PRO A 317 -3.82 -11.35 -9.13
CA PRO A 317 -4.43 -11.22 -7.79
C PRO A 317 -3.71 -12.01 -6.68
N THR A 318 -3.08 -13.12 -7.01
CA THR A 318 -2.30 -13.94 -6.07
C THR A 318 -0.92 -13.37 -5.72
N GLN A 319 -0.45 -12.35 -6.43
CA GLN A 319 0.86 -11.72 -6.26
C GLN A 319 0.76 -10.33 -5.61
N ARG A 320 -0.44 -9.92 -5.21
CA ARG A 320 -0.72 -8.60 -4.62
C ARG A 320 -0.48 -8.54 -3.11
N ASP A 321 0.46 -9.33 -2.63
CA ASP A 321 0.86 -9.31 -1.23
C ASP A 321 1.87 -8.17 -1.00
N TRP A 322 1.74 -7.50 0.12
CA TRP A 322 2.71 -6.51 0.56
C TRP A 322 3.19 -6.75 1.99
N THR A 323 4.32 -6.20 2.29
CA THR A 323 4.91 -6.22 3.63
C THR A 323 4.91 -4.80 4.18
N ILE A 324 4.27 -4.60 5.32
CA ILE A 324 4.09 -3.29 5.95
C ILE A 324 5.16 -3.08 7.01
N HIS A 325 5.91 -2.01 6.87
CA HIS A 325 6.91 -1.55 7.82
C HIS A 325 6.41 -0.26 8.49
N LEU A 326 6.43 -0.21 9.82
CA LEU A 326 6.07 0.99 10.57
C LEU A 326 7.24 1.97 10.59
N LYS A 327 7.03 3.20 10.12
CA LYS A 327 8.09 4.25 10.15
C LYS A 327 8.49 4.63 11.57
N ALA A 328 7.55 4.60 12.52
CA ALA A 328 7.79 4.94 13.91
C ALA A 328 8.59 3.87 14.68
N ASN A 329 8.57 2.61 14.22
CA ASN A 329 9.27 1.51 14.88
C ASN A 329 9.87 0.54 13.84
N PRO A 330 11.01 0.87 13.24
CA PRO A 330 11.65 0.07 12.20
C PRO A 330 12.12 -1.32 12.67
N GLY A 331 12.28 -1.52 13.98
CA GLY A 331 12.70 -2.79 14.58
C GLY A 331 11.57 -3.80 14.80
N LEU A 332 10.32 -3.39 14.57
CA LEU A 332 9.20 -4.29 14.66
C LEU A 332 9.19 -5.27 13.47
N GLU A 333 8.83 -6.52 13.75
CA GLU A 333 8.65 -7.53 12.69
C GLU A 333 7.65 -7.01 11.64
N PRO A 334 8.01 -7.08 10.34
CA PRO A 334 7.15 -6.62 9.27
C PRO A 334 5.81 -7.35 9.25
N LEU A 335 4.75 -6.62 9.00
CA LEU A 335 3.40 -7.15 8.99
C LEU A 335 2.98 -7.52 7.57
N ARG A 336 2.31 -8.65 7.42
CA ARG A 336 1.81 -9.10 6.13
C ARG A 336 0.41 -8.55 5.88
N GLY A 337 0.19 -8.11 4.66
CA GLY A 337 -1.08 -7.63 4.18
C GLY A 337 -1.23 -7.86 2.70
N ARG A 338 -2.29 -7.32 2.14
CA ARG A 338 -2.60 -7.47 0.72
C ARG A 338 -3.27 -6.21 0.20
N PHE A 339 -2.89 -5.76 -1.00
CA PHE A 339 -3.63 -4.73 -1.70
C PHE A 339 -4.61 -5.34 -2.71
N ASP A 340 -5.76 -4.73 -2.87
CA ASP A 340 -6.83 -5.18 -3.74
C ASP A 340 -7.23 -4.14 -4.78
N ARG A 341 -6.98 -2.87 -4.52
CA ARG A 341 -7.40 -1.76 -5.37
C ARG A 341 -6.27 -0.79 -5.65
N ILE A 342 -6.22 -0.35 -6.90
CA ILE A 342 -5.41 0.77 -7.37
C ILE A 342 -6.38 1.84 -7.84
N GLY A 343 -6.23 3.07 -7.36
CA GLY A 343 -7.10 4.18 -7.71
C GLY A 343 -6.92 4.56 -9.18
N ASN A 344 -8.02 4.92 -9.83
CA ASN A 344 -8.04 5.35 -11.24
C ASN A 344 -7.72 6.85 -11.40
N ILE A 345 -7.43 7.55 -10.29
CA ILE A 345 -7.13 8.98 -10.27
C ILE A 345 -5.69 9.16 -9.83
N ILE A 346 -4.93 9.92 -10.61
CA ILE A 346 -3.57 10.34 -10.27
C ILE A 346 -3.67 11.75 -9.66
N ASP A 347 -3.05 11.95 -8.51
CA ASP A 347 -2.91 13.27 -7.91
C ASP A 347 -1.94 14.10 -8.77
N PRO A 348 -2.38 15.20 -9.39
CA PRO A 348 -1.55 15.98 -10.29
C PRO A 348 -0.42 16.75 -9.59
N THR A 349 -0.49 16.91 -8.26
CA THR A 349 0.53 17.60 -7.47
C THR A 349 1.68 16.68 -7.06
N GLN A 350 1.35 15.42 -6.78
CA GLN A 350 2.30 14.42 -6.30
C GLN A 350 2.67 13.40 -7.36
N HIS A 351 1.97 13.37 -8.49
CA HIS A 351 2.09 12.35 -9.54
C HIS A 351 1.98 10.92 -8.99
N THR A 352 1.04 10.73 -8.07
CA THR A 352 0.83 9.44 -7.41
C THR A 352 -0.61 8.95 -7.57
N ALA A 353 -0.76 7.63 -7.69
CA ALA A 353 -2.02 6.92 -7.57
C ALA A 353 -2.16 6.31 -6.16
N ILE A 354 -3.39 6.25 -5.66
CA ILE A 354 -3.68 5.62 -4.38
C ILE A 354 -3.75 4.11 -4.57
N VAL A 355 -3.00 3.36 -3.76
CA VAL A 355 -3.07 1.91 -3.66
C VAL A 355 -3.70 1.55 -2.32
N MET A 356 -4.80 0.82 -2.35
CA MET A 356 -5.57 0.46 -1.18
C MET A 356 -5.55 -1.03 -0.93
N GLY A 357 -5.54 -1.40 0.33
CA GLY A 357 -5.59 -2.77 0.77
C GLY A 357 -5.65 -2.85 2.29
N TRP A 358 -5.30 -3.96 2.85
CA TRP A 358 -5.44 -4.20 4.27
C TRP A 358 -4.20 -4.87 4.88
N VAL A 359 -4.09 -4.74 6.19
CA VAL A 359 -3.09 -5.42 7.03
C VAL A 359 -3.76 -6.01 8.27
N ASP A 360 -3.30 -7.17 8.70
CA ASP A 360 -3.77 -7.81 9.92
C ASP A 360 -3.28 -7.08 11.18
N ASN A 361 -4.21 -6.81 12.10
CA ASN A 361 -3.94 -6.19 13.39
C ASN A 361 -4.50 -7.03 14.56
N SER A 362 -4.64 -8.33 14.39
CA SER A 362 -5.16 -9.23 15.42
C SER A 362 -4.43 -9.12 16.77
N ARG A 363 -3.18 -8.65 16.76
CA ARG A 363 -2.39 -8.40 17.98
C ARG A 363 -2.56 -7.00 18.57
N GLY A 364 -3.40 -6.13 17.99
CA GLY A 364 -3.67 -4.78 18.48
C GLY A 364 -2.47 -3.82 18.50
N ARG A 365 -1.44 -4.07 17.68
CA ARG A 365 -0.20 -3.28 17.66
C ARG A 365 -0.27 -2.05 16.78
N LEU A 366 -1.19 -2.03 15.82
CA LEU A 366 -1.36 -0.94 14.86
C LEU A 366 -2.36 0.07 15.38
N ARG A 367 -2.09 1.33 15.06
CA ARG A 367 -2.98 2.45 15.38
C ARG A 367 -3.32 3.22 14.11
N VAL A 368 -4.54 3.71 14.07
CA VAL A 368 -5.02 4.59 12.99
C VAL A 368 -4.13 5.82 12.90
N GLY A 369 -3.85 6.26 11.67
CA GLY A 369 -3.02 7.42 11.39
C GLY A 369 -1.51 7.16 11.44
N GLN A 370 -1.05 5.95 11.75
CA GLN A 370 0.37 5.62 11.68
C GLN A 370 0.88 5.63 10.24
N PHE A 371 2.05 6.26 10.05
CA PHE A 371 2.75 6.21 8.77
C PHE A 371 3.49 4.90 8.60
N ILE A 372 3.38 4.36 7.38
CA ILE A 372 3.96 3.08 7.00
C ILE A 372 4.73 3.19 5.69
N THR A 373 5.55 2.18 5.43
CA THR A 373 6.07 1.88 4.11
C THR A 373 5.59 0.48 3.71
N ALA A 374 4.80 0.40 2.65
CA ALA A 374 4.37 -0.87 2.07
C ALA A 374 5.41 -1.31 1.04
N GLN A 375 5.93 -2.51 1.18
CA GLN A 375 6.92 -3.10 0.29
C GLN A 375 6.28 -4.22 -0.53
N ILE A 376 6.36 -4.10 -1.86
CA ILE A 376 5.78 -5.05 -2.81
C ILE A 376 6.90 -5.69 -3.61
N ASN A 377 6.97 -7.01 -3.61
CA ASN A 377 7.93 -7.76 -4.42
C ASN A 377 7.36 -7.93 -5.83
N LEU A 378 8.08 -7.38 -6.80
CA LEU A 378 7.73 -7.57 -8.21
C LEU A 378 8.26 -8.91 -8.70
N PRO A 379 7.51 -9.66 -9.51
CA PRO A 379 7.98 -10.90 -10.10
C PRO A 379 9.14 -10.64 -11.04
N THR A 380 10.04 -11.62 -11.18
CA THR A 380 11.09 -11.58 -12.18
C THR A 380 10.47 -11.69 -13.57
N PRO A 381 10.75 -10.77 -14.49
CA PRO A 381 10.22 -10.85 -15.84
C PRO A 381 10.80 -12.04 -16.63
N ASP A 382 9.95 -12.85 -17.23
CA ASP A 382 10.36 -14.03 -18.00
C ASP A 382 11.08 -13.70 -19.30
N ASN A 383 10.95 -12.46 -19.78
CA ASN A 383 11.50 -11.99 -21.05
C ASN A 383 12.75 -11.09 -20.87
N GLU A 384 13.40 -11.17 -19.75
CA GLU A 384 14.61 -10.44 -19.45
C GLU A 384 15.76 -11.39 -19.12
N VAL A 385 16.98 -10.97 -19.43
CA VAL A 385 18.23 -11.63 -19.06
C VAL A 385 19.17 -10.64 -18.42
N SER A 386 20.13 -11.10 -17.67
CA SER A 386 21.11 -10.26 -16.98
C SER A 386 22.51 -10.50 -17.51
N ILE A 387 23.25 -9.39 -17.72
CA ILE A 387 24.66 -9.41 -18.07
C ILE A 387 25.44 -8.42 -17.18
N PRO A 388 26.76 -8.55 -17.06
CA PRO A 388 27.58 -7.50 -16.46
C PRO A 388 27.52 -6.21 -17.29
N VAL A 389 27.47 -5.04 -16.62
CA VAL A 389 27.46 -3.72 -17.29
C VAL A 389 28.67 -3.55 -18.24
N SER A 390 29.82 -4.13 -17.88
CA SER A 390 31.03 -4.11 -18.70
C SER A 390 30.90 -4.80 -20.06
N ALA A 391 29.89 -5.63 -20.27
CA ALA A 391 29.60 -6.28 -21.54
C ALA A 391 28.75 -5.42 -22.48
N LEU A 392 28.07 -4.40 -21.96
CA LEU A 392 27.22 -3.51 -22.75
C LEU A 392 28.08 -2.44 -23.43
N ILE A 393 27.86 -2.24 -24.71
CA ILE A 393 28.50 -1.21 -25.51
C ILE A 393 27.43 -0.29 -26.05
N ASP A 394 27.53 1.00 -25.71
CA ASP A 394 26.66 2.04 -26.22
C ASP A 394 27.41 2.89 -27.26
N GLN A 395 26.91 2.90 -28.48
CA GLN A 395 27.48 3.69 -29.58
C GLN A 395 26.36 4.25 -30.46
N ASP A 396 26.39 5.53 -30.76
CA ASP A 396 25.44 6.22 -31.63
C ASP A 396 23.96 6.02 -31.22
N GLY A 397 23.72 5.96 -29.91
CA GLY A 397 22.36 5.77 -29.35
C GLY A 397 21.82 4.34 -29.49
N LYS A 398 22.66 3.39 -29.85
CA LYS A 398 22.34 1.96 -29.93
C LYS A 398 23.17 1.18 -28.93
N SER A 399 22.50 0.28 -28.20
CA SER A 399 23.15 -0.62 -27.26
C SER A 399 23.33 -2.00 -27.91
N PHE A 400 24.52 -2.58 -27.81
CA PHE A 400 24.79 -3.90 -28.33
C PHE A 400 25.83 -4.65 -27.48
N VAL A 401 25.94 -5.94 -27.70
CA VAL A 401 26.87 -6.85 -27.05
C VAL A 401 27.51 -7.74 -28.09
N PHE A 402 28.74 -8.23 -27.83
CA PHE A 402 29.37 -9.28 -28.63
C PHE A 402 29.12 -10.63 -27.98
N VAL A 403 28.51 -11.52 -28.74
CA VAL A 403 28.16 -12.89 -28.29
C VAL A 403 29.07 -13.87 -28.97
N ARG A 404 29.73 -14.74 -28.21
CA ARG A 404 30.55 -15.82 -28.75
C ARG A 404 29.64 -16.92 -29.31
N SER A 405 29.96 -17.37 -30.54
CA SER A 405 29.23 -18.48 -31.15
C SER A 405 29.37 -19.77 -30.33
N PRO A 406 28.31 -20.53 -30.14
CA PRO A 406 28.38 -21.82 -29.45
C PRO A 406 29.10 -22.90 -30.27
N THR A 407 29.13 -22.77 -31.61
CA THR A 407 29.73 -23.74 -32.53
C THR A 407 31.20 -23.45 -32.82
N ASP A 408 31.59 -22.16 -32.80
CA ASP A 408 32.95 -21.73 -33.09
C ASP A 408 33.42 -20.71 -32.04
N PRO A 409 34.40 -21.05 -31.18
CA PRO A 409 34.81 -20.18 -30.08
C PRO A 409 35.59 -18.92 -30.57
N GLN A 410 35.99 -18.84 -31.85
CA GLN A 410 36.63 -17.68 -32.41
C GLN A 410 35.68 -16.69 -33.08
N ARG A 411 34.40 -17.05 -33.24
CA ARG A 411 33.37 -16.17 -33.80
C ARG A 411 32.63 -15.39 -32.75
N PHE A 412 32.56 -14.09 -32.95
CA PHE A 412 31.86 -13.14 -32.10
C PHE A 412 30.88 -12.31 -32.93
N THR A 413 29.60 -12.41 -32.63
CA THR A 413 28.53 -11.71 -33.35
C THR A 413 28.04 -10.53 -32.54
N ARG A 414 27.97 -9.34 -33.16
CA ARG A 414 27.36 -8.15 -32.59
C ARG A 414 25.84 -8.32 -32.56
N ARG A 415 25.23 -8.28 -31.39
CA ARG A 415 23.78 -8.37 -31.21
C ARG A 415 23.25 -7.10 -30.57
N SER A 416 22.27 -6.46 -31.19
CA SER A 416 21.56 -5.30 -30.60
C SER A 416 20.73 -5.73 -29.40
N VAL A 417 20.79 -4.96 -28.31
CA VAL A 417 20.11 -5.26 -27.06
C VAL A 417 19.37 -4.03 -26.56
N PHE A 418 18.35 -4.26 -25.73
CA PHE A 418 17.55 -3.21 -25.14
C PHE A 418 17.73 -3.21 -23.62
N PRO A 419 18.55 -2.28 -23.08
CA PRO A 419 18.71 -2.16 -21.64
C PRO A 419 17.41 -1.70 -20.98
N VAL A 420 17.02 -2.37 -19.89
CA VAL A 420 15.79 -2.08 -19.14
C VAL A 420 16.13 -1.47 -17.80
N ARG A 421 17.02 -2.12 -17.05
CA ARG A 421 17.39 -1.71 -15.70
C ARG A 421 18.86 -2.00 -15.44
N ARG A 422 19.49 -1.10 -14.69
CA ARG A 422 20.84 -1.29 -14.16
C ARG A 422 20.79 -1.44 -12.65
N ARG A 423 21.47 -2.44 -12.11
CA ARG A 423 21.60 -2.68 -10.68
C ARG A 423 23.08 -2.96 -10.35
N GLY A 424 23.76 -1.95 -9.83
CA GLY A 424 25.20 -2.05 -9.56
C GLY A 424 25.98 -2.40 -10.84
N ASP A 425 26.65 -3.54 -10.83
CA ASP A 425 27.46 -4.04 -11.95
C ASP A 425 26.70 -4.96 -12.92
N ILE A 426 25.40 -5.13 -12.74
CA ILE A 426 24.53 -5.97 -13.57
C ILE A 426 23.53 -5.09 -14.30
N ILE A 427 23.28 -5.41 -15.57
CA ILE A 427 22.23 -4.80 -16.37
C ILE A 427 21.26 -5.86 -16.88
N SER A 428 19.97 -5.58 -16.73
CA SER A 428 18.90 -6.41 -17.28
C SER A 428 18.56 -5.94 -18.69
N LEU A 429 18.51 -6.88 -19.60
CA LEU A 429 18.22 -6.68 -21.02
C LEU A 429 16.92 -7.38 -21.38
N ARG A 430 16.13 -6.76 -22.23
CA ARG A 430 14.94 -7.40 -22.78
C ARG A 430 15.27 -8.32 -23.94
N CYS A 431 14.77 -9.58 -23.86
CA CYS A 431 14.99 -10.59 -24.89
C CYS A 431 14.05 -10.44 -26.10
N LYS A 432 12.90 -9.75 -25.96
CA LYS A 432 11.94 -9.53 -27.05
C LYS A 432 11.63 -8.04 -27.19
N PRO A 433 11.74 -7.43 -28.37
CA PRO A 433 11.32 -6.05 -28.59
C PRO A 433 9.80 -5.94 -28.35
N ARG A 434 9.38 -4.90 -27.64
CA ARG A 434 7.96 -4.62 -27.43
C ARG A 434 7.41 -4.02 -28.73
N GLY A 435 6.69 -4.81 -29.54
CA GLY A 435 5.72 -4.28 -30.51
C GLY A 435 6.23 -3.48 -31.72
N HIS A 436 7.51 -3.46 -32.06
CA HIS A 436 7.97 -2.95 -33.36
C HIS A 436 8.12 -4.09 -34.37
N VAL A 437 7.03 -4.36 -35.07
CA VAL A 437 7.09 -5.06 -36.36
C VAL A 437 7.55 -3.98 -37.36
N SER A 438 8.78 -4.04 -37.77
CA SER A 438 9.24 -3.25 -38.93
C SER A 438 8.43 -3.68 -40.13
N SER A 439 7.92 -2.70 -40.89
CA SER A 439 7.11 -2.89 -42.10
C SER A 439 7.81 -3.68 -43.21
N ASP A 440 9.05 -4.05 -43.03
CA ASP A 440 9.94 -4.73 -44.01
C ASP A 440 10.18 -6.22 -43.73
N GLY A 441 9.51 -6.83 -42.78
CA GLY A 441 9.56 -8.30 -42.63
C GLY A 441 10.92 -8.91 -42.22
N SER A 442 11.99 -8.12 -42.02
CA SER A 442 13.31 -8.57 -41.63
C SER A 442 13.73 -8.02 -40.27
N CYS A 443 13.14 -8.54 -39.21
CA CYS A 443 13.66 -8.38 -37.86
C CYS A 443 14.14 -9.75 -37.34
N ALA A 444 15.21 -10.24 -37.95
CA ALA A 444 16.07 -11.25 -37.35
C ALA A 444 16.97 -10.57 -36.32
N VAL A 445 16.38 -9.99 -35.26
CA VAL A 445 17.16 -9.66 -34.06
C VAL A 445 17.38 -11.01 -33.38
N GLU A 446 18.55 -11.57 -33.56
CA GLU A 446 18.98 -12.75 -32.82
C GLU A 446 18.98 -12.40 -31.33
N LEU A 447 18.05 -13.01 -30.63
CA LEU A 447 17.84 -12.78 -29.20
C LEU A 447 19.01 -13.34 -28.38
N LEU A 448 19.39 -12.67 -27.31
CA LEU A 448 20.27 -13.25 -26.30
C LEU A 448 19.53 -14.38 -25.59
N ASN A 449 20.16 -15.54 -25.54
CA ASN A 449 19.64 -16.71 -24.85
C ASN A 449 20.35 -16.89 -23.50
N LEU A 450 19.68 -17.55 -22.58
CA LEU A 450 20.30 -18.00 -21.34
C LEU A 450 21.45 -18.93 -21.66
N GLY A 451 22.61 -18.69 -21.05
CA GLY A 451 23.79 -19.49 -21.25
C GLY A 451 24.73 -19.00 -22.36
N ASP A 452 24.32 -18.04 -23.20
CA ASP A 452 25.20 -17.37 -24.15
C ASP A 452 26.39 -16.73 -23.43
N TRP A 453 27.54 -16.67 -24.12
CA TRP A 453 28.74 -16.01 -23.60
C TRP A 453 28.90 -14.64 -24.22
N VAL A 454 28.97 -13.59 -23.39
CA VAL A 454 29.16 -12.20 -23.83
C VAL A 454 30.53 -11.70 -23.44
N VAL A 455 31.12 -10.86 -24.28
CA VAL A 455 32.44 -10.24 -24.06
C VAL A 455 32.28 -9.14 -23.02
N THR A 456 33.07 -9.18 -21.95
CA THR A 456 33.06 -8.17 -20.87
C THR A 456 34.24 -7.22 -20.92
N THR A 457 35.37 -7.67 -21.45
CA THR A 457 36.57 -6.87 -21.66
C THR A 457 37.01 -7.01 -23.10
N GLY A 458 37.44 -5.92 -23.75
CA GLY A 458 37.83 -5.92 -25.17
C GLY A 458 36.68 -5.65 -26.14
N GLY A 459 35.46 -5.54 -25.68
CA GLY A 459 34.28 -5.32 -26.52
C GLY A 459 34.32 -4.00 -27.30
N LEU A 460 34.84 -2.93 -26.71
CA LEU A 460 34.97 -1.62 -27.40
C LEU A 460 35.98 -1.66 -28.53
N GLN A 461 37.11 -2.39 -28.35
CA GLN A 461 38.09 -2.61 -29.38
C GLN A 461 37.51 -3.40 -30.55
N MET A 462 36.70 -4.44 -30.23
CA MET A 462 35.99 -5.20 -31.25
C MET A 462 35.00 -4.35 -32.03
N ALA A 463 34.29 -3.45 -31.36
CA ALA A 463 33.35 -2.55 -32.00
C ALA A 463 34.07 -1.59 -33.00
N ALA A 464 35.19 -1.04 -32.57
CA ALA A 464 36.01 -0.17 -33.43
C ALA A 464 36.54 -0.94 -34.66
N GLU A 465 37.04 -2.16 -34.47
CA GLU A 465 37.56 -2.99 -35.55
C GLU A 465 36.46 -3.43 -36.52
N LEU A 466 35.29 -3.83 -36.00
CA LEU A 466 34.13 -4.14 -36.84
C LEU A 466 33.74 -2.96 -37.74
N THR A 467 33.69 -1.75 -37.18
CA THR A 467 33.34 -0.53 -37.92
C THR A 467 34.39 -0.23 -39.00
N ASN A 468 35.68 -0.43 -38.68
CA ASN A 468 36.79 -0.25 -39.62
C ASN A 468 36.71 -1.22 -40.80
N LEU A 469 36.53 -2.51 -40.51
CA LEU A 469 36.43 -3.56 -41.53
C LEU A 469 35.16 -3.40 -42.40
N GLN A 470 34.04 -2.98 -41.81
CA GLN A 470 32.80 -2.68 -42.55
C GLN A 470 33.01 -1.46 -43.50
N SER A 471 33.71 -0.43 -43.07
CA SER A 471 34.00 0.74 -43.90
C SER A 471 34.96 0.41 -45.09
N GLN A 472 35.94 -0.45 -44.82
CA GLN A 472 36.85 -0.93 -45.86
C GLN A 472 36.13 -1.80 -46.92
N SER A 473 35.27 -2.71 -46.49
CA SER A 473 34.46 -3.55 -47.40
C SER A 473 33.49 -2.74 -48.25
N ALA A 474 32.88 -1.70 -47.68
CA ALA A 474 31.98 -0.79 -48.42
C ALA A 474 32.75 0.03 -49.48
N THR A 475 34.00 0.46 -49.20
CA THR A 475 34.83 1.19 -50.13
C THR A 475 35.29 0.32 -51.32
N LEU A 476 35.61 -0.94 -51.08
CA LEU A 476 35.96 -1.90 -52.14
C LEU A 476 34.73 -2.23 -53.04
N ALA A 477 33.53 -2.35 -52.48
CA ALA A 477 32.32 -2.61 -53.24
C ALA A 477 31.91 -1.44 -54.17
N VAL A 478 32.28 -0.20 -53.84
CA VAL A 478 32.03 1.00 -54.68
C VAL A 478 33.03 1.06 -55.85
N GLN A 479 34.25 0.53 -55.70
CA GLN A 479 35.26 0.52 -56.77
C GLN A 479 34.97 -0.53 -57.86
N ASP A 480 34.24 -1.60 -57.57
CA ASP A 480 33.88 -2.66 -58.51
C ASP A 480 32.59 -2.39 -59.32
N THR A 481 31.96 -1.23 -59.16
CA THR A 481 30.77 -0.87 -59.93
C THR A 481 31.22 -0.30 -61.29
N PRO A 482 30.97 -0.97 -62.44
CA PRO A 482 31.33 -0.43 -63.76
C PRO A 482 30.57 0.87 -64.02
N PRO A 483 31.22 1.90 -64.68
CA PRO A 483 30.52 3.16 -64.93
C PRO A 483 29.30 2.93 -65.83
N LEU A 484 28.19 3.53 -65.44
CA LEU A 484 26.97 3.54 -66.25
C LEU A 484 27.24 4.11 -67.64
N PRO A 485 26.72 3.49 -68.72
CA PRO A 485 26.93 4.01 -70.10
C PRO A 485 26.24 5.40 -70.20
N VAL A 486 27.02 6.37 -70.65
CA VAL A 486 26.53 7.71 -70.93
C VAL A 486 25.51 7.63 -72.07
N ALA A 487 24.26 7.94 -71.78
CA ALA A 487 23.22 8.06 -72.79
C ALA A 487 23.54 9.25 -73.71
N GLU A 488 23.90 8.95 -74.96
CA GLU A 488 24.00 9.92 -76.04
C GLU A 488 22.64 10.62 -76.23
N GLN A 489 22.59 11.88 -75.91
CA GLN A 489 21.51 12.77 -76.34
C GLN A 489 21.53 12.96 -77.84
N SER A 490 20.71 12.24 -78.62
CA SER A 490 20.46 12.56 -80.01
C SER A 490 19.46 13.72 -80.06
N HIS A 491 19.95 14.83 -80.51
CA HIS A 491 19.17 15.94 -81.11
C HIS A 491 18.32 15.42 -82.27
N LYS A 492 17.01 15.51 -82.20
CA LYS A 492 16.14 16.03 -83.28
C LYS A 492 14.85 16.53 -82.68
#